data_ac246ce0d238b1a9e0d73a0941600aa0
#
_entry.id   ac246ce0d238b1a9e0d73a0941600aa0
#
_cell.length_a   1.000
_cell.length_b   1.000
_cell.length_c   1.000
_cell.angle_alpha   90.00
_cell.angle_beta   90.00
_cell.angle_gamma   90.00
#
_symmetry.space_group_name_H-M   'P 1'
#
loop_
_entity.id
_entity.type
_entity.pdbx_description
1 polymer ?
#
loop_
_entity_poly.entity_id
_entity_poly.type
_entity_poly.pdbx_seq_one_letter_code
_entity_poly.pdbx_strand_id
1 'polypeptide(L)'
;MKPDYKLVAKAKYIHAAADLASELWHEVYKRYYPAKQLDTLVDALQSADVIEEDIDNDVNYFLVFLGDKLIGYFAWKMENTALHLLHLYLRPEYRGKALGRDILASCERLARGEGRGRVSCEVYAKCLPVMQFFKARGYRVLAPAETVVEGIPMQLTTLEKML
;
A
#
# COMPACT_ATOMS: atom_id res chain seq x y z
N MET A 1 -15.10 6.99 15.76
CA MET A 1 -14.72 5.57 15.90
C MET A 1 -13.31 5.38 15.37
N LYS A 2 -12.46 4.71 16.13
CA LYS A 2 -11.09 4.42 15.68
C LYS A 2 -11.07 3.18 14.80
N PRO A 3 -10.25 3.18 13.75
CA PRO A 3 -10.07 1.96 12.96
C PRO A 3 -9.26 0.91 13.71
N ASP A 4 -9.53 -0.35 13.39
CA ASP A 4 -8.73 -1.48 13.84
C ASP A 4 -7.89 -2.00 12.69
N TYR A 5 -6.64 -2.33 12.97
CA TYR A 5 -5.71 -2.91 12.01
C TYR A 5 -5.51 -4.38 12.34
N LYS A 6 -5.94 -5.25 11.45
CA LYS A 6 -5.87 -6.69 11.68
C LYS A 6 -4.77 -7.31 10.85
N LEU A 7 -3.80 -7.92 11.52
CA LEU A 7 -2.71 -8.63 10.85
C LEU A 7 -3.26 -9.80 10.02
N VAL A 8 -2.85 -9.84 8.77
CA VAL A 8 -3.22 -10.89 7.83
C VAL A 8 -2.30 -12.09 8.03
N ALA A 9 -2.79 -13.14 8.67
CA ALA A 9 -2.02 -14.37 8.97
C ALA A 9 -2.76 -15.63 8.58
N LYS A 10 -4.09 -15.59 8.49
CA LYS A 10 -4.91 -16.76 8.18
C LYS A 10 -5.40 -16.71 6.74
N ALA A 11 -5.65 -17.88 6.16
CA ALA A 11 -6.12 -18.00 4.77
C ALA A 11 -7.33 -17.12 4.47
N LYS A 12 -8.32 -17.06 5.36
CA LYS A 12 -9.52 -16.24 5.15
C LYS A 12 -9.20 -14.74 5.04
N TYR A 13 -8.20 -14.25 5.77
CA TYR A 13 -7.78 -12.85 5.70
C TYR A 13 -6.90 -12.59 4.49
N ILE A 14 -6.12 -13.58 4.06
CA ILE A 14 -5.36 -13.48 2.80
C ILE A 14 -6.33 -13.33 1.63
N HIS A 15 -7.37 -14.15 1.57
CA HIS A 15 -8.39 -14.05 0.52
C HIS A 15 -9.15 -12.72 0.60
N ALA A 16 -9.50 -12.26 1.79
CA ALA A 16 -10.14 -10.96 1.96
C ALA A 16 -9.24 -9.81 1.46
N ALA A 17 -7.94 -9.86 1.76
CA ALA A 17 -6.98 -8.87 1.28
C ALA A 17 -6.86 -8.91 -0.24
N ALA A 18 -6.79 -10.09 -0.85
CA ALA A 18 -6.69 -10.24 -2.29
C ALA A 18 -7.95 -9.70 -3.01
N ASP A 19 -9.13 -10.01 -2.51
CA ASP A 19 -10.39 -9.52 -3.06
C ASP A 19 -10.47 -8.00 -2.96
N LEU A 20 -10.10 -7.45 -1.82
CA LEU A 20 -10.10 -6.00 -1.60
C LEU A 20 -9.04 -5.32 -2.48
N ALA A 21 -7.86 -5.89 -2.63
CA ALA A 21 -6.82 -5.37 -3.50
C ALA A 21 -7.31 -5.29 -4.95
N SER A 22 -7.95 -6.35 -5.45
CA SER A 22 -8.52 -6.36 -6.78
C SER A 22 -9.53 -5.21 -6.98
N GLU A 23 -10.45 -5.07 -6.04
CA GLU A 23 -11.47 -4.00 -6.08
C GLU A 23 -10.82 -2.61 -6.08
N LEU A 24 -9.91 -2.37 -5.15
CA LEU A 24 -9.32 -1.03 -4.97
C LEU A 24 -8.32 -0.67 -6.06
N TRP A 25 -7.53 -1.62 -6.56
CA TRP A 25 -6.63 -1.37 -7.67
C TRP A 25 -7.38 -0.99 -8.94
N HIS A 26 -8.48 -1.68 -9.25
CA HIS A 26 -9.32 -1.32 -10.39
C HIS A 26 -9.92 0.08 -10.21
N GLU A 27 -10.38 0.41 -9.02
CA GLU A 27 -10.95 1.72 -8.73
C GLU A 27 -9.90 2.84 -8.85
N VAL A 28 -8.72 2.65 -8.27
CA VAL A 28 -7.66 3.68 -8.26
C VAL A 28 -7.02 3.87 -9.63
N TYR A 29 -6.75 2.79 -10.36
CA TYR A 29 -5.92 2.82 -11.56
C TYR A 29 -6.68 2.74 -12.88
N LYS A 30 -8.01 2.72 -12.87
CA LYS A 30 -8.83 2.61 -14.08
C LYS A 30 -8.59 3.72 -15.11
N ARG A 31 -8.08 4.87 -14.69
CA ARG A 31 -7.75 6.00 -15.59
C ARG A 31 -6.45 5.78 -16.33
N TYR A 32 -5.60 4.90 -15.83
CA TYR A 32 -4.22 4.76 -16.30
C TYR A 32 -3.99 3.46 -17.08
N TYR A 33 -4.81 2.45 -16.82
CA TYR A 33 -4.69 1.13 -17.43
C TYR A 33 -6.05 0.60 -17.88
N PRO A 34 -6.11 -0.07 -19.04
CA PRO A 34 -7.31 -0.84 -19.44
C PRO A 34 -7.60 -1.94 -18.42
N ALA A 35 -8.87 -2.33 -18.31
CA ALA A 35 -9.31 -3.33 -17.33
C ALA A 35 -8.54 -4.66 -17.44
N LYS A 36 -8.26 -5.13 -18.65
CA LYS A 36 -7.50 -6.37 -18.86
C LYS A 36 -6.07 -6.29 -18.34
N GLN A 37 -5.42 -5.14 -18.50
CA GLN A 37 -4.09 -4.94 -17.93
C GLN A 37 -4.15 -4.89 -16.41
N LEU A 38 -5.17 -4.26 -15.83
CA LEU A 38 -5.36 -4.24 -14.37
C LEU A 38 -5.59 -5.64 -13.83
N ASP A 39 -6.38 -6.46 -14.51
CA ASP A 39 -6.56 -7.88 -14.12
C ASP A 39 -5.21 -8.59 -14.05
N THR A 40 -4.36 -8.39 -15.06
CA THR A 40 -3.03 -8.99 -15.12
C THR A 40 -2.12 -8.47 -14.01
N LEU A 41 -2.10 -7.15 -13.76
CA LEU A 41 -1.29 -6.54 -12.71
C LEU A 41 -1.71 -7.02 -11.32
N VAL A 42 -3.00 -7.06 -11.06
CA VAL A 42 -3.53 -7.52 -9.76
C VAL A 42 -3.20 -8.99 -9.54
N ASP A 43 -3.38 -9.82 -10.56
CA ASP A 43 -3.05 -11.24 -10.45
C ASP A 43 -1.56 -11.46 -10.18
N ALA A 44 -0.70 -10.72 -10.85
CA ALA A 44 0.75 -10.84 -10.70
C ALA A 44 1.28 -10.27 -9.37
N LEU A 45 0.62 -9.27 -8.79
CA LEU A 45 1.15 -8.52 -7.65
C LEU A 45 0.35 -8.67 -6.37
N GLN A 46 -0.95 -8.98 -6.45
CA GLN A 46 -1.87 -8.96 -5.32
C GLN A 46 -2.88 -10.10 -5.32
N SER A 47 -2.57 -11.22 -5.97
CA SER A 47 -3.36 -12.43 -5.81
C SER A 47 -3.14 -13.02 -4.42
N ALA A 48 -4.03 -13.93 -4.00
CA ALA A 48 -3.89 -14.60 -2.70
C ALA A 48 -2.54 -15.33 -2.59
N ASP A 49 -2.11 -16.00 -3.66
CA ASP A 49 -0.83 -16.70 -3.68
C ASP A 49 0.36 -15.75 -3.52
N VAL A 50 0.33 -14.60 -4.19
CA VAL A 50 1.39 -13.58 -4.09
C VAL A 50 1.41 -12.96 -2.71
N ILE A 51 0.25 -12.64 -2.14
CA ILE A 51 0.17 -12.10 -0.77
C ILE A 51 0.74 -13.10 0.25
N GLU A 52 0.40 -14.37 0.11
CA GLU A 52 0.95 -15.42 0.97
C GLU A 52 2.48 -15.51 0.83
N GLU A 53 2.99 -15.46 -0.39
CA GLU A 53 4.43 -15.44 -0.64
C GLU A 53 5.10 -14.20 -0.03
N ASP A 54 4.49 -13.03 -0.18
CA ASP A 54 4.97 -11.80 0.46
C ASP A 54 5.06 -11.95 1.98
N ILE A 55 4.04 -12.53 2.60
CA ILE A 55 4.01 -12.77 4.05
C ILE A 55 5.14 -13.73 4.45
N ASP A 56 5.39 -14.76 3.68
CA ASP A 56 6.50 -15.68 3.91
C ASP A 56 7.87 -14.99 3.77
N ASN A 57 7.93 -13.86 3.07
CA ASN A 57 9.12 -13.03 2.90
C ASN A 57 9.09 -11.76 3.78
N ASP A 58 8.44 -11.85 4.94
CA ASP A 58 8.43 -10.83 6.00
C ASP A 58 7.68 -9.54 5.65
N VAL A 59 6.80 -9.57 4.68
CA VAL A 59 5.86 -8.46 4.44
C VAL A 59 4.69 -8.59 5.40
N ASN A 60 4.34 -7.51 6.06
CA ASN A 60 3.24 -7.47 7.02
C ASN A 60 2.03 -6.79 6.37
N TYR A 61 0.97 -7.56 6.13
CA TYR A 61 -0.29 -7.07 5.60
C TYR A 61 -1.29 -6.87 6.72
N PHE A 62 -2.04 -5.77 6.64
CA PHE A 62 -3.10 -5.45 7.60
C PHE A 62 -4.38 -5.10 6.87
N LEU A 63 -5.48 -5.66 7.35
CA LEU A 63 -6.82 -5.21 6.97
C LEU A 63 -7.22 -4.08 7.90
N VAL A 64 -7.87 -3.06 7.34
CA VAL A 64 -8.37 -1.92 8.10
C VAL A 64 -9.87 -2.05 8.25
N PHE A 65 -10.33 -2.13 9.49
CA PHE A 65 -11.76 -2.19 9.84
C PHE A 65 -12.19 -0.93 10.56
N LEU A 66 -13.39 -0.48 10.25
CA LEU A 66 -14.08 0.55 11.01
C LEU A 66 -15.37 -0.07 11.54
N GLY A 67 -15.34 -0.46 12.82
CA GLY A 67 -16.35 -1.35 13.36
C GLY A 67 -16.24 -2.74 12.69
N ASP A 68 -17.32 -3.21 12.10
CA ASP A 68 -17.35 -4.49 11.36
C ASP A 68 -17.11 -4.33 9.86
N LYS A 69 -16.87 -3.10 9.38
CA LYS A 69 -16.70 -2.81 7.95
C LYS A 69 -15.23 -2.86 7.57
N LEU A 70 -14.93 -3.67 6.56
CA LEU A 70 -13.61 -3.70 5.94
C LEU A 70 -13.49 -2.51 4.98
N ILE A 71 -12.60 -1.56 5.28
CA ILE A 71 -12.50 -0.29 4.57
C ILE A 71 -11.21 -0.09 3.80
N GLY A 72 -10.21 -0.93 3.99
CA GLY A 72 -8.94 -0.79 3.30
C GLY A 72 -7.91 -1.80 3.74
N TYR A 73 -6.71 -1.67 3.21
CA TYR A 73 -5.58 -2.49 3.64
C TYR A 73 -4.27 -1.72 3.46
N PHE A 74 -3.26 -2.13 4.19
CA PHE A 74 -1.89 -1.63 3.99
C PHE A 74 -0.89 -2.74 4.25
N ALA A 75 0.32 -2.55 3.74
CA ALA A 75 1.39 -3.53 3.91
C ALA A 75 2.74 -2.83 3.97
N TRP A 76 3.61 -3.32 4.83
CA TRP A 76 4.96 -2.80 4.95
C TRP A 76 5.96 -3.92 5.23
N LYS A 77 7.21 -3.65 4.90
CA LYS A 77 8.33 -4.52 5.22
C LYS A 77 9.39 -3.70 5.97
N MET A 78 9.90 -4.25 7.07
CA MET A 78 11.00 -3.64 7.79
C MET A 78 12.31 -4.04 7.13
N GLU A 79 13.10 -3.05 6.75
CA GLU A 79 14.41 -3.23 6.16
C GLU A 79 15.48 -2.62 7.07
N ASN A 80 16.78 -2.75 6.70
CA ASN A 80 17.88 -2.37 7.59
C ASN A 80 17.83 -0.92 8.05
N THR A 81 17.47 0.01 7.16
CA THR A 81 17.49 1.45 7.47
C THR A 81 16.13 2.12 7.38
N ALA A 82 15.12 1.40 6.94
CA ALA A 82 13.82 1.97 6.65
C ALA A 82 12.69 0.98 6.91
N LEU A 83 11.52 1.52 7.22
CA LEU A 83 10.27 0.81 6.99
C LEU A 83 9.83 1.13 5.55
N HIS A 84 9.66 0.10 4.75
CA HIS A 84 9.21 0.25 3.37
C HIS A 84 7.71 0.00 3.29
N LEU A 85 6.94 1.05 3.00
CA LEU A 85 5.49 0.96 2.81
C LEU A 85 5.19 0.52 1.39
N LEU A 86 4.62 -0.67 1.25
CA LEU A 86 4.36 -1.28 -0.06
C LEU A 86 2.97 -0.93 -0.59
N HIS A 87 1.97 -0.92 0.27
CA HIS A 87 0.58 -0.69 -0.10
C HIS A 87 -0.13 0.11 0.97
N LEU A 88 -0.99 1.04 0.54
CA LEU A 88 -1.90 1.79 1.40
C LEU A 88 -3.11 2.19 0.57
N TYR A 89 -4.21 1.49 0.76
CA TYR A 89 -5.44 1.69 -0.01
C TYR A 89 -6.66 1.74 0.91
N LEU A 90 -7.53 2.69 0.66
CA LEU A 90 -8.82 2.83 1.36
C LEU A 90 -9.95 2.89 0.32
N ARG A 91 -11.11 2.38 0.69
CA ARG A 91 -12.31 2.56 -0.13
C ARG A 91 -12.61 4.04 -0.32
N PRO A 92 -13.13 4.46 -1.49
CA PRO A 92 -13.30 5.89 -1.80
C PRO A 92 -14.08 6.67 -0.74
N GLU A 93 -15.14 6.09 -0.18
CA GLU A 93 -16.01 6.76 0.80
C GLU A 93 -15.30 7.02 2.15
N TYR A 94 -14.14 6.41 2.37
CA TYR A 94 -13.36 6.61 3.60
C TYR A 94 -12.11 7.47 3.40
N ARG A 95 -11.91 7.98 2.19
CA ARG A 95 -10.81 8.91 1.89
C ARG A 95 -11.17 10.32 2.36
N GLY A 96 -10.14 11.14 2.63
CA GLY A 96 -10.34 12.52 3.08
C GLY A 96 -10.80 12.65 4.53
N LYS A 97 -10.73 11.58 5.32
CA LYS A 97 -11.16 11.55 6.72
C LYS A 97 -9.98 11.29 7.67
N ALA A 98 -8.79 11.58 7.23
CA ALA A 98 -7.53 11.43 7.99
C ALA A 98 -7.14 9.97 8.28
N LEU A 99 -7.85 8.97 7.79
CA LEU A 99 -7.54 7.56 8.07
C LEU A 99 -6.19 7.14 7.46
N GLY A 100 -5.92 7.53 6.21
CA GLY A 100 -4.64 7.25 5.56
C GLY A 100 -3.48 7.95 6.27
N ARG A 101 -3.68 9.19 6.68
CA ARG A 101 -2.72 9.95 7.48
C ARG A 101 -2.39 9.24 8.80
N ASP A 102 -3.39 8.72 9.47
CA ASP A 102 -3.22 8.03 10.76
C ASP A 102 -2.49 6.69 10.59
N ILE A 103 -2.78 5.95 9.50
CA ILE A 103 -2.05 4.73 9.15
C ILE A 103 -0.57 5.05 8.90
N LEU A 104 -0.30 6.08 8.11
CA LEU A 104 1.07 6.49 7.80
C LEU A 104 1.83 6.93 9.06
N ALA A 105 1.18 7.71 9.92
CA ALA A 105 1.76 8.12 11.21
C ALA A 105 2.08 6.92 12.11
N SER A 106 1.23 5.89 12.08
CA SER A 106 1.45 4.64 12.80
C SER A 106 2.70 3.91 12.29
N CYS A 107 2.88 3.86 10.97
CA CYS A 107 4.07 3.28 10.37
C CYS A 107 5.34 4.06 10.75
N GLU A 108 5.27 5.38 10.78
CA GLU A 108 6.39 6.23 11.17
C GLU A 108 6.78 6.00 12.64
N ARG A 109 5.80 5.91 13.54
CA ARG A 109 6.06 5.58 14.95
C ARG A 109 6.71 4.22 15.11
N LEU A 110 6.22 3.23 14.36
CA LEU A 110 6.79 1.89 14.39
C LEU A 110 8.25 1.90 13.91
N ALA A 111 8.53 2.58 12.82
CA ALA A 111 9.89 2.71 12.29
C ALA A 111 10.83 3.33 13.32
N ARG A 112 10.41 4.41 13.98
CA ARG A 112 11.20 5.04 15.05
C ARG A 112 11.45 4.08 16.21
N GLY A 113 10.41 3.35 16.64
CA GLY A 113 10.51 2.38 17.73
C GLY A 113 11.47 1.23 17.43
N GLU A 114 11.62 0.87 16.16
CA GLU A 114 12.51 -0.18 15.70
C GLU A 114 13.91 0.38 15.30
N GLY A 115 14.17 1.65 15.58
CA GLY A 115 15.46 2.26 15.27
C GLY A 115 15.71 2.52 13.79
N ARG A 116 14.66 2.61 12.99
CA ARG A 116 14.79 2.92 11.58
C ARG A 116 14.71 4.43 11.36
N GLY A 117 15.59 4.95 10.51
CA GLY A 117 15.74 6.38 10.30
C GLY A 117 14.82 6.97 9.25
N ARG A 118 14.04 6.17 8.54
CA ARG A 118 13.17 6.65 7.47
C ARG A 118 12.04 5.69 7.14
N VAL A 119 11.02 6.25 6.51
CA VAL A 119 9.97 5.48 5.81
C VAL A 119 10.12 5.76 4.33
N SER A 120 10.08 4.73 3.51
CA SER A 120 10.15 4.84 2.05
C SER A 120 8.94 4.17 1.40
N CYS A 121 8.61 4.60 0.19
CA CYS A 121 7.54 3.98 -0.60
C CYS A 121 7.77 4.22 -2.09
N GLU A 122 7.11 3.41 -2.92
CA GLU A 122 7.01 3.65 -4.34
C GLU A 122 5.55 3.87 -4.69
N VAL A 123 5.27 4.90 -5.48
CA VAL A 123 3.91 5.24 -5.90
C VAL A 123 3.84 5.37 -7.42
N TYR A 124 2.65 5.16 -7.98
CA TYR A 124 2.45 5.34 -9.41
C TYR A 124 2.61 6.81 -9.77
N ALA A 125 3.60 7.11 -10.63
CA ALA A 125 4.05 8.47 -10.88
C ALA A 125 2.96 9.39 -11.43
N LYS A 126 2.00 8.85 -12.18
CA LYS A 126 0.90 9.62 -12.77
C LYS A 126 -0.26 9.89 -11.81
N CYS A 127 -0.29 9.23 -10.66
CA CYS A 127 -1.36 9.39 -9.69
C CYS A 127 -1.11 10.60 -8.80
N LEU A 128 -1.47 11.79 -9.28
CA LEU A 128 -1.23 13.04 -8.58
C LEU A 128 -1.83 13.11 -7.17
N PRO A 129 -3.06 12.64 -6.93
CA PRO A 129 -3.61 12.68 -5.57
C PRO A 129 -2.77 11.91 -4.56
N VAL A 130 -2.21 10.75 -4.95
CA VAL A 130 -1.34 9.96 -4.08
C VAL A 130 -0.01 10.67 -3.84
N MET A 131 0.58 11.23 -4.90
CA MET A 131 1.81 12.05 -4.78
C MET A 131 1.61 13.20 -3.81
N GLN A 132 0.51 13.94 -3.94
CA GLN A 132 0.18 15.07 -3.08
C GLN A 132 -0.04 14.63 -1.63
N PHE A 133 -0.68 13.48 -1.42
CA PHE A 133 -0.89 12.92 -0.09
C PHE A 133 0.45 12.74 0.64
N PHE A 134 1.40 12.09 0.01
CA PHE A 134 2.72 11.87 0.62
C PHE A 134 3.53 13.16 0.81
N LYS A 135 3.55 14.02 -0.20
CA LYS A 135 4.26 15.32 -0.10
C LYS A 135 3.74 16.17 1.05
N ALA A 136 2.41 16.21 1.24
CA ALA A 136 1.79 16.95 2.33
C ALA A 136 2.20 16.44 3.71
N ARG A 137 2.66 15.19 3.80
CA ARG A 137 3.12 14.57 5.06
C ARG A 137 4.63 14.59 5.23
N GLY A 138 5.32 15.34 4.37
CA GLY A 138 6.76 15.53 4.49
C GLY A 138 7.62 14.55 3.69
N TYR A 139 7.01 13.76 2.81
CA TYR A 139 7.77 12.87 1.93
C TYR A 139 8.34 13.65 0.75
N ARG A 140 9.58 13.35 0.39
CA ARG A 140 10.23 13.96 -0.77
C ARG A 140 10.42 12.92 -1.87
N VAL A 141 10.37 13.39 -3.09
CA VAL A 141 10.64 12.56 -4.27
C VAL A 141 12.15 12.33 -4.37
N LEU A 142 12.56 11.08 -4.50
CA LEU A 142 13.95 10.71 -4.69
C LEU A 142 14.29 10.51 -6.16
N ALA A 143 13.59 9.59 -6.82
CA ALA A 143 13.93 9.22 -8.18
C ALA A 143 12.75 8.51 -8.85
N PRO A 144 12.64 8.62 -10.19
CA PRO A 144 11.75 7.75 -10.92
C PRO A 144 12.25 6.31 -10.87
N ALA A 145 11.32 5.36 -10.85
CA ALA A 145 11.60 3.95 -10.94
C ALA A 145 10.65 3.34 -11.95
N GLU A 146 11.17 2.52 -12.85
CA GLU A 146 10.33 1.85 -13.84
C GLU A 146 10.47 0.34 -13.66
N THR A 147 9.34 -0.36 -13.72
CA THR A 147 9.30 -1.81 -13.71
C THR A 147 8.35 -2.30 -14.80
N VAL A 148 8.55 -3.53 -15.23
CA VAL A 148 7.67 -4.18 -16.20
C VAL A 148 7.12 -5.44 -15.55
N VAL A 149 5.80 -5.54 -15.49
CA VAL A 149 5.08 -6.67 -14.89
C VAL A 149 4.26 -7.33 -15.98
N GLU A 150 4.58 -8.58 -16.31
CA GLU A 150 3.89 -9.32 -17.39
C GLU A 150 3.80 -8.51 -18.69
N GLY A 151 4.90 -7.84 -19.05
CA GLY A 151 4.96 -6.99 -20.24
C GLY A 151 4.30 -5.63 -20.11
N ILE A 152 3.72 -5.30 -18.96
CA ILE A 152 3.05 -4.02 -18.71
C ILE A 152 4.02 -3.09 -18.00
N PRO A 153 4.38 -1.93 -18.59
CA PRO A 153 5.26 -0.98 -17.92
C PRO A 153 4.53 -0.25 -16.80
N MET A 154 5.19 -0.10 -15.66
CA MET A 154 4.72 0.69 -14.53
C MET A 154 5.75 1.78 -14.23
N GLN A 155 5.37 3.03 -14.40
CA GLN A 155 6.19 4.18 -14.06
C GLN A 155 5.93 4.55 -12.60
N LEU A 156 6.90 4.30 -11.75
CA LEU A 156 6.82 4.53 -10.32
C LEU A 156 7.72 5.70 -9.93
N THR A 157 7.46 6.25 -8.77
CA THR A 157 8.31 7.27 -8.15
C THR A 157 8.59 6.82 -6.72
N THR A 158 9.87 6.83 -6.36
CA THR A 158 10.29 6.54 -5.00
C THR A 158 10.22 7.81 -4.16
N LEU A 159 9.59 7.71 -3.00
CA LEU A 159 9.53 8.80 -2.02
C LEU A 159 10.06 8.31 -0.68
N GLU A 160 10.57 9.26 0.12
CA GLU A 160 10.98 8.95 1.49
C GLU A 160 10.72 10.11 2.41
N LYS A 161 10.64 9.79 3.69
CA LYS A 161 10.65 10.78 4.79
C LYS A 161 11.70 10.36 5.80
N MET A 162 12.61 11.27 6.13
CA MET A 162 13.56 11.11 7.22
C MET A 162 12.85 11.35 8.54
N LEU A 163 13.09 10.48 9.50
CA LEU A 163 12.41 10.53 10.81
C LEU A 163 13.26 11.19 11.89
#